data_b213ae0aaeffbe96780e9d9f0c4a5588
#
_entry.id   b213ae0aaeffbe96780e9d9f0c4a5588
#
_cell.length_a   1.000
_cell.length_b   1.000
_cell.length_c   1.000
_cell.angle_alpha   90.00
_cell.angle_beta   90.00
_cell.angle_gamma   90.00
#
_symmetry.space_group_name_H-M   'P 1'
#
loop_
_entity.id
_entity.type
_entity.pdbx_description
1 polymer ?
#
loop_
_entity_poly.entity_id
_entity_poly.type
_entity_poly.pdbx_seq_one_letter_code
_entity_poly.pdbx_strand_id
1 'polypeptide(L)'
;MQKLRVIVCFIVLAVPITLALAHSGATGIVKERMDMFKKNQDNLKAIKSHIGSEDYESIVKLADEIRDWAVKMPEYFPEGSNEKPSEASPAIWTDFDGFKNAAMKNETAAKQLIAAAKAEDQKAVVDGFKAVAASCKSCHQSYKLD
;
A
#
# COMPACT_ATOMS: atom_id res chain seq x y z
N MET A 1 -28.03 65.12 21.04
CA MET A 1 -28.45 63.70 20.69
C MET A 1 -27.23 62.95 20.13
N GLN A 2 -26.57 62.20 21.01
CA GLN A 2 -25.29 61.55 20.72
C GLN A 2 -25.57 60.08 20.35
N LYS A 3 -25.29 59.71 19.08
CA LYS A 3 -25.52 58.34 18.60
C LYS A 3 -24.34 57.45 19.02
N LEU A 4 -24.64 56.54 19.95
CA LEU A 4 -23.72 55.51 20.45
C LEU A 4 -23.55 54.45 19.33
N ARG A 5 -22.33 54.34 18.71
CA ARG A 5 -21.96 53.29 17.76
C ARG A 5 -21.40 52.10 18.54
N VAL A 6 -22.17 51.04 18.61
CA VAL A 6 -21.70 49.77 19.14
C VAL A 6 -20.88 49.05 18.06
N ILE A 7 -19.55 48.91 18.28
CA ILE A 7 -18.68 48.12 17.43
C ILE A 7 -18.72 46.69 17.96
N VAL A 8 -19.35 45.77 17.20
CA VAL A 8 -19.33 44.35 17.51
C VAL A 8 -18.06 43.77 16.87
N CYS A 9 -17.04 43.44 17.71
CA CYS A 9 -15.86 42.70 17.28
C CYS A 9 -16.19 41.22 17.13
N PHE A 10 -16.25 40.74 15.90
CA PHE A 10 -16.29 39.30 15.63
C PHE A 10 -14.89 38.72 15.84
N ILE A 11 -14.71 38.00 16.92
CA ILE A 11 -13.50 37.15 17.13
C ILE A 11 -13.69 35.87 16.33
N VAL A 12 -13.00 35.77 15.19
CA VAL A 12 -12.92 34.55 14.40
C VAL A 12 -11.92 33.61 15.11
N LEU A 13 -12.42 32.63 15.84
CA LEU A 13 -11.61 31.53 16.35
C LEU A 13 -11.12 30.67 15.16
N ALA A 14 -9.86 30.88 14.75
CA ALA A 14 -9.19 29.97 13.83
C ALA A 14 -8.89 28.65 14.57
N VAL A 15 -9.71 27.62 14.35
CA VAL A 15 -9.43 26.26 14.80
C VAL A 15 -8.34 25.68 13.88
N PRO A 16 -7.15 25.31 14.38
CA PRO A 16 -6.16 24.64 13.53
C PRO A 16 -6.70 23.26 13.16
N ILE A 17 -6.93 23.03 11.87
CA ILE A 17 -7.23 21.72 11.33
C ILE A 17 -5.91 20.95 11.34
N THR A 18 -5.66 20.19 12.40
CA THR A 18 -4.58 19.19 12.42
C THR A 18 -4.98 18.04 11.49
N LEU A 19 -4.45 18.05 10.27
CA LEU A 19 -4.44 16.85 9.42
C LEU A 19 -3.71 15.75 10.18
N ALA A 20 -4.46 14.82 10.74
CA ALA A 20 -3.90 13.59 11.31
C ALA A 20 -3.24 12.81 10.18
N LEU A 21 -1.91 12.93 10.06
CA LEU A 21 -1.09 12.06 9.23
C LEU A 21 -1.15 10.67 9.86
N ALA A 22 -1.92 9.76 9.28
CA ALA A 22 -2.15 8.40 9.77
C ALA A 22 -0.87 7.52 9.87
N HIS A 23 0.31 8.10 9.59
CA HIS A 23 1.62 7.46 9.67
C HIS A 23 2.62 8.32 10.46
N SER A 24 2.15 9.28 11.25
CA SER A 24 3.02 10.15 12.05
C SER A 24 3.66 9.34 13.18
N GLY A 25 4.96 9.10 13.09
CA GLY A 25 5.75 8.43 14.12
C GLY A 25 6.58 7.24 13.64
N ALA A 26 6.32 6.69 12.45
CA ALA A 26 7.19 5.64 11.89
C ALA A 26 8.55 6.23 11.47
N THR A 27 9.64 5.55 11.82
CA THR A 27 11.00 5.90 11.43
C THR A 27 11.75 4.65 10.96
N GLY A 28 12.92 4.82 10.34
CA GLY A 28 13.78 3.73 9.91
C GLY A 28 13.07 2.71 9.04
N ILE A 29 13.41 1.44 9.20
CA ILE A 29 12.91 0.34 8.35
C ILE A 29 11.39 0.17 8.43
N VAL A 30 10.75 0.51 9.56
CA VAL A 30 9.29 0.48 9.70
C VAL A 30 8.65 1.49 8.75
N LYS A 31 9.19 2.71 8.70
CA LYS A 31 8.71 3.74 7.77
C LYS A 31 8.92 3.32 6.32
N GLU A 32 10.10 2.83 5.99
CA GLU A 32 10.44 2.42 4.62
C GLU A 32 9.47 1.35 4.10
N ARG A 33 9.21 0.28 4.87
CA ARG A 33 8.27 -0.76 4.44
C ARG A 33 6.83 -0.25 4.34
N MET A 34 6.40 0.65 5.24
CA MET A 34 5.07 1.26 5.17
C MET A 34 4.91 2.10 3.90
N ASP A 35 5.93 2.87 3.53
CA ASP A 35 5.95 3.66 2.29
C ASP A 35 5.89 2.73 1.06
N MET A 36 6.61 1.60 1.07
CA MET A 36 6.58 0.62 -0.01
C MET A 36 5.22 -0.07 -0.14
N PHE A 37 4.57 -0.42 0.96
CA PHE A 37 3.20 -0.96 0.91
C PHE A 37 2.20 0.07 0.40
N LYS A 38 2.34 1.33 0.81
CA LYS A 38 1.51 2.42 0.26
C LYS A 38 1.72 2.55 -1.25
N LYS A 39 2.96 2.55 -1.71
CA LYS A 39 3.29 2.59 -3.14
C LYS A 39 2.65 1.41 -3.89
N ASN A 40 2.73 0.19 -3.35
CA ASN A 40 2.10 -0.98 -3.95
C ASN A 40 0.57 -0.85 -4.03
N GLN A 41 -0.06 -0.30 -3.00
CA GLN A 41 -1.50 -0.03 -3.03
C GLN A 41 -1.86 0.99 -4.14
N ASP A 42 -1.05 2.04 -4.29
CA ASP A 42 -1.27 3.06 -5.32
C ASP A 42 -1.02 2.46 -6.72
N ASN A 43 0.01 1.62 -6.89
CA ASN A 43 0.25 0.88 -8.13
C ASN A 43 -0.93 -0.04 -8.49
N LEU A 44 -1.48 -0.77 -7.52
CA LEU A 44 -2.62 -1.67 -7.77
C LEU A 44 -3.88 -0.88 -8.21
N LYS A 45 -4.12 0.30 -7.62
CA LYS A 45 -5.21 1.20 -8.04
C LYS A 45 -5.00 1.71 -9.47
N ALA A 46 -3.76 2.10 -9.80
CA ALA A 46 -3.42 2.57 -11.14
C ALA A 46 -3.56 1.45 -12.19
N ILE A 47 -3.07 0.25 -11.90
CA ILE A 47 -3.26 -0.92 -12.78
C ILE A 47 -4.75 -1.13 -13.09
N LYS A 48 -5.62 -1.06 -12.07
CA LYS A 48 -7.07 -1.19 -12.28
C LYS A 48 -7.61 -0.17 -13.29
N SER A 49 -7.12 1.06 -13.27
CA SER A 49 -7.50 2.10 -14.23
C SER A 49 -6.98 1.78 -15.63
N HIS A 50 -5.70 1.35 -15.74
CA HIS A 50 -5.07 1.01 -17.02
C HIS A 50 -5.67 -0.24 -17.69
N ILE A 51 -6.23 -1.18 -16.93
CA ILE A 51 -7.00 -2.32 -17.48
C ILE A 51 -8.18 -1.81 -18.32
N GLY A 52 -8.88 -0.77 -17.85
CA GLY A 52 -10.02 -0.21 -18.56
C GLY A 52 -9.66 0.53 -19.86
N SER A 53 -8.43 1.01 -19.98
CA SER A 53 -7.91 1.70 -21.17
C SER A 53 -6.98 0.83 -22.03
N GLU A 54 -6.78 -0.45 -21.65
CA GLU A 54 -5.88 -1.39 -22.33
C GLU A 54 -4.43 -0.87 -22.46
N ASP A 55 -3.99 -0.05 -21.48
CA ASP A 55 -2.62 0.47 -21.43
C ASP A 55 -1.69 -0.58 -20.82
N TYR A 56 -1.34 -1.57 -21.62
CA TYR A 56 -0.52 -2.71 -21.19
C TYR A 56 0.89 -2.33 -20.79
N GLU A 57 1.48 -1.31 -21.41
CA GLU A 57 2.82 -0.83 -21.05
C GLU A 57 2.86 -0.30 -19.62
N SER A 58 1.90 0.54 -19.25
CA SER A 58 1.76 1.02 -17.88
C SER A 58 1.49 -0.12 -16.88
N ILE A 59 0.66 -1.10 -17.26
CA ILE A 59 0.40 -2.28 -16.43
C ILE A 59 1.69 -3.05 -16.16
N VAL A 60 2.50 -3.32 -17.18
CA VAL A 60 3.80 -4.01 -17.04
C VAL A 60 4.69 -3.27 -16.05
N LYS A 61 4.87 -1.96 -16.23
CA LYS A 61 5.72 -1.13 -15.36
C LYS A 61 5.29 -1.18 -13.90
N LEU A 62 4.00 -0.99 -13.64
CA LEU A 62 3.46 -0.97 -12.28
C LEU A 62 3.49 -2.35 -11.62
N ALA A 63 3.24 -3.41 -12.39
CA ALA A 63 3.33 -4.79 -11.90
C ALA A 63 4.78 -5.21 -11.64
N ASP A 64 5.76 -4.72 -12.40
CA ASP A 64 7.19 -4.92 -12.14
C ASP A 64 7.59 -4.32 -10.77
N GLU A 65 7.10 -3.14 -10.43
CA GLU A 65 7.36 -2.52 -9.12
C GLU A 65 6.76 -3.35 -7.97
N ILE A 66 5.56 -3.92 -8.16
CA ILE A 66 4.94 -4.82 -7.19
C ILE A 66 5.77 -6.10 -7.03
N ARG A 67 6.22 -6.70 -8.13
CA ARG A 67 7.11 -7.87 -8.11
C ARG A 67 8.42 -7.57 -7.37
N ASP A 68 9.06 -6.47 -7.67
CA ASP A 68 10.36 -6.09 -7.07
C ASP A 68 10.24 -5.88 -5.56
N TRP A 69 9.12 -5.29 -5.11
CA TRP A 69 8.85 -5.19 -3.69
C TRP A 69 8.61 -6.56 -3.05
N ALA A 70 7.82 -7.43 -3.68
CA ALA A 70 7.55 -8.76 -3.15
C ALA A 70 8.83 -9.57 -2.91
N VAL A 71 9.81 -9.45 -3.81
CA VAL A 71 11.14 -10.10 -3.66
C VAL A 71 11.91 -9.55 -2.47
N LYS A 72 11.92 -8.24 -2.26
CA LYS A 72 12.69 -7.56 -1.21
C LYS A 72 11.99 -7.56 0.15
N MET A 73 10.67 -7.71 0.16
CA MET A 73 9.83 -7.55 1.34
C MET A 73 10.35 -8.26 2.60
N PRO A 74 10.79 -9.53 2.56
CA PRO A 74 11.24 -10.20 3.77
C PRO A 74 12.42 -9.50 4.48
N GLU A 75 13.30 -8.82 3.73
CA GLU A 75 14.46 -8.10 4.27
C GLU A 75 14.07 -6.87 5.11
N TYR A 76 12.86 -6.36 4.93
CA TYR A 76 12.32 -5.21 5.64
C TYR A 76 11.59 -5.57 6.93
N PHE A 77 11.69 -6.85 7.37
CA PHE A 77 11.10 -7.34 8.61
C PHE A 77 12.16 -8.00 9.53
N PRO A 78 13.23 -7.28 9.91
CA PRO A 78 14.15 -7.80 10.91
C PRO A 78 13.41 -8.07 12.23
N GLU A 79 13.92 -8.99 13.02
CA GLU A 79 13.35 -9.35 14.32
C GLU A 79 13.21 -8.10 15.21
N GLY A 80 12.08 -8.01 15.93
CA GLY A 80 11.79 -6.89 16.81
C GLY A 80 11.29 -5.62 16.13
N SER A 81 11.09 -5.60 14.80
CA SER A 81 10.61 -4.42 14.08
C SER A 81 9.07 -4.28 14.03
N ASN A 82 8.38 -4.72 15.09
CA ASN A 82 6.91 -4.67 15.20
C ASN A 82 6.38 -3.56 16.10
N GLU A 83 7.24 -2.63 16.53
CA GLU A 83 6.81 -1.51 17.37
C GLU A 83 5.85 -0.57 16.63
N LYS A 84 4.92 0.02 17.39
CA LYS A 84 3.97 1.01 16.84
C LYS A 84 4.72 2.17 16.16
N PRO A 85 4.21 2.67 15.02
CA PRO A 85 2.90 2.42 14.43
C PRO A 85 2.83 1.21 13.46
N SER A 86 3.77 0.26 13.53
CA SER A 86 3.72 -0.96 12.72
C SER A 86 2.48 -1.79 13.05
N GLU A 87 1.82 -2.29 12.00
CA GLU A 87 0.74 -3.27 12.10
C GLU A 87 1.23 -4.69 11.74
N ALA A 88 2.55 -4.92 11.82
CA ALA A 88 3.14 -6.24 11.58
C ALA A 88 2.76 -7.20 12.72
N SER A 89 2.14 -8.32 12.37
CA SER A 89 1.81 -9.37 13.34
C SER A 89 3.09 -10.08 13.82
N PRO A 90 3.19 -10.45 15.10
CA PRO A 90 4.26 -11.32 15.60
C PRO A 90 4.38 -12.66 14.84
N ALA A 91 3.31 -13.10 14.19
CA ALA A 91 3.30 -14.30 13.35
C ALA A 91 4.36 -14.26 12.24
N ILE A 92 4.78 -13.07 11.79
CA ILE A 92 5.85 -12.93 10.79
C ILE A 92 7.13 -13.61 11.28
N TRP A 93 7.53 -13.40 12.54
CA TRP A 93 8.79 -13.89 13.09
C TRP A 93 8.69 -15.31 13.65
N THR A 94 7.49 -15.75 14.05
CA THR A 94 7.26 -17.15 14.49
C THR A 94 7.05 -18.11 13.34
N ASP A 95 6.66 -17.63 12.15
CA ASP A 95 6.48 -18.36 10.90
C ASP A 95 7.11 -17.62 9.72
N PHE A 96 8.41 -17.32 9.82
CA PHE A 96 9.10 -16.51 8.81
C PHE A 96 9.14 -17.19 7.44
N ASP A 97 9.19 -18.53 7.39
CA ASP A 97 9.12 -19.26 6.13
C ASP A 97 7.75 -19.17 5.48
N GLY A 98 6.67 -19.22 6.24
CA GLY A 98 5.32 -18.94 5.74
C GLY A 98 5.18 -17.53 5.24
N PHE A 99 5.77 -16.54 5.93
CA PHE A 99 5.79 -15.14 5.47
C PHE A 99 6.54 -14.98 4.14
N LYS A 100 7.74 -15.58 4.00
CA LYS A 100 8.47 -15.60 2.72
C LYS A 100 7.66 -16.25 1.60
N ASN A 101 6.96 -17.35 1.91
CA ASN A 101 6.08 -18.01 0.95
C ASN A 101 4.91 -17.12 0.53
N ALA A 102 4.35 -16.33 1.44
CA ALA A 102 3.30 -15.35 1.09
C ALA A 102 3.83 -14.24 0.17
N ALA A 103 5.05 -13.74 0.43
CA ALA A 103 5.73 -12.78 -0.45
C ALA A 103 5.99 -13.39 -1.84
N MET A 104 6.47 -14.63 -1.92
CA MET A 104 6.70 -15.34 -3.18
C MET A 104 5.41 -15.59 -3.98
N LYS A 105 4.28 -15.81 -3.32
CA LYS A 105 2.97 -15.90 -4.00
C LYS A 105 2.60 -14.57 -4.66
N ASN A 106 2.86 -13.44 -3.99
CA ASN A 106 2.63 -12.12 -4.57
C ASN A 106 3.56 -11.85 -5.76
N GLU A 107 4.85 -12.19 -5.65
CA GLU A 107 5.81 -12.14 -6.76
C GLU A 107 5.32 -12.94 -7.96
N THR A 108 4.87 -14.19 -7.74
CA THR A 108 4.39 -15.08 -8.80
C THR A 108 3.15 -14.51 -9.49
N ALA A 109 2.19 -13.99 -8.73
CA ALA A 109 1.00 -13.36 -9.27
C ALA A 109 1.35 -12.10 -10.10
N ALA A 110 2.29 -11.28 -9.64
CA ALA A 110 2.76 -10.13 -10.39
C ALA A 110 3.46 -10.53 -11.71
N LYS A 111 4.29 -11.58 -11.71
CA LYS A 111 4.90 -12.13 -12.93
C LYS A 111 3.87 -12.60 -13.94
N GLN A 112 2.80 -13.27 -13.49
CA GLN A 112 1.71 -13.70 -14.36
C GLN A 112 0.97 -12.51 -14.99
N LEU A 113 0.69 -11.47 -14.20
CA LEU A 113 0.10 -10.23 -14.71
C LEU A 113 0.98 -9.55 -15.76
N ILE A 114 2.31 -9.47 -15.50
CA ILE A 114 3.29 -8.93 -16.45
C ILE A 114 3.26 -9.72 -17.77
N ALA A 115 3.28 -11.06 -17.68
CA ALA A 115 3.24 -11.90 -18.88
C ALA A 115 1.96 -11.72 -19.69
N ALA A 116 0.81 -11.65 -19.01
CA ALA A 116 -0.47 -11.39 -19.63
C ALA A 116 -0.52 -10.02 -20.34
N ALA A 117 -0.02 -8.96 -19.67
CA ALA A 117 0.03 -7.62 -20.24
C ALA A 117 0.99 -7.52 -21.45
N LYS A 118 2.14 -8.20 -21.41
CA LYS A 118 3.05 -8.29 -22.55
C LYS A 118 2.48 -9.05 -23.74
N ALA A 119 1.56 -9.99 -23.48
CA ALA A 119 0.83 -10.71 -24.54
C ALA A 119 -0.43 -9.96 -25.00
N GLU A 120 -0.75 -8.81 -24.41
CA GLU A 120 -1.95 -8.02 -24.66
C GLU A 120 -3.25 -8.84 -24.50
N ASP A 121 -3.21 -9.89 -23.66
CA ASP A 121 -4.36 -10.74 -23.36
C ASP A 121 -5.20 -10.11 -22.25
N GLN A 122 -6.21 -9.35 -22.63
CA GLN A 122 -7.09 -8.60 -21.74
C GLN A 122 -7.74 -9.49 -20.67
N LYS A 123 -8.17 -10.71 -21.03
CA LYS A 123 -8.77 -11.64 -20.09
C LYS A 123 -7.75 -12.09 -19.04
N ALA A 124 -6.56 -12.50 -19.49
CA ALA A 124 -5.48 -12.93 -18.61
C ALA A 124 -4.97 -11.78 -17.73
N VAL A 125 -4.96 -10.54 -18.23
CA VAL A 125 -4.63 -9.33 -17.43
C VAL A 125 -5.62 -9.14 -16.28
N VAL A 126 -6.94 -9.25 -16.55
CA VAL A 126 -7.97 -9.15 -15.49
C VAL A 126 -7.80 -10.26 -14.45
N ASP A 127 -7.54 -11.49 -14.88
CA ASP A 127 -7.35 -12.62 -13.97
C ASP A 127 -6.04 -12.46 -13.15
N GLY A 128 -4.95 -12.02 -13.78
CA GLY A 128 -3.68 -11.72 -13.11
C GLY A 128 -3.80 -10.60 -12.08
N PHE A 129 -4.53 -9.52 -12.40
CA PHE A 129 -4.82 -8.45 -11.43
C PHE A 129 -5.57 -8.98 -10.20
N LYS A 130 -6.59 -9.83 -10.40
CA LYS A 130 -7.33 -10.46 -9.28
C LYS A 130 -6.40 -11.35 -8.44
N ALA A 131 -5.47 -12.08 -9.07
CA ALA A 131 -4.51 -12.92 -8.38
C ALA A 131 -3.55 -12.09 -7.50
N VAL A 132 -3.03 -10.95 -8.01
CA VAL A 132 -2.22 -10.02 -7.21
C VAL A 132 -3.03 -9.51 -6.01
N ALA A 133 -4.25 -9.02 -6.22
CA ALA A 133 -5.09 -8.52 -5.13
C ALA A 133 -5.41 -9.61 -4.08
N ALA A 134 -5.66 -10.85 -4.53
CA ALA A 134 -5.92 -11.98 -3.65
C ALA A 134 -4.69 -12.35 -2.81
N SER A 135 -3.48 -12.31 -3.37
CA SER A 135 -2.25 -12.58 -2.64
C SER A 135 -1.98 -11.54 -1.55
N CYS A 136 -2.24 -10.25 -1.83
CA CYS A 136 -2.17 -9.18 -0.82
C CYS A 136 -3.13 -9.45 0.34
N LYS A 137 -4.40 -9.78 0.04
CA LYS A 137 -5.40 -10.08 1.05
C LYS A 137 -5.01 -11.28 1.91
N SER A 138 -4.57 -12.37 1.28
CA SER A 138 -4.18 -13.61 1.99
C SER A 138 -3.00 -13.37 2.94
N CYS A 139 -1.98 -12.62 2.49
CA CYS A 139 -0.84 -12.25 3.33
C CYS A 139 -1.29 -11.42 4.55
N HIS A 140 -2.14 -10.40 4.33
CA HIS A 140 -2.64 -9.55 5.40
C HIS A 140 -3.46 -10.34 6.44
N GLN A 141 -4.24 -11.32 6.03
CA GLN A 141 -5.02 -12.15 6.96
C GLN A 141 -4.14 -12.95 7.93
N SER A 142 -2.90 -13.28 7.56
CA SER A 142 -1.99 -14.08 8.38
C SER A 142 -0.97 -13.24 9.14
N TYR A 143 -0.52 -12.12 8.55
CA TYR A 143 0.69 -11.42 8.99
C TYR A 143 0.49 -9.93 9.28
N LYS A 144 -0.75 -9.42 9.24
CA LYS A 144 -1.09 -8.05 9.62
C LYS A 144 -2.04 -8.06 10.82
N LEU A 145 -1.83 -7.15 11.76
CA LEU A 145 -2.76 -6.87 12.85
C LEU A 145 -3.96 -6.06 12.32
N ASP A 146 -5.14 -6.28 12.92
CA ASP A 146 -6.37 -5.50 12.67
C ASP A 146 -6.31 -4.12 13.33
#